data_a399a650a944bee3c7a6f4fadd54cf5e
#
_entry.id   a399a650a944bee3c7a6f4fadd54cf5e
#
_cell.length_a   1.000
_cell.length_b   1.000
_cell.length_c   1.000
_cell.angle_alpha   90.00
_cell.angle_beta   90.00
_cell.angle_gamma   90.00
#
_symmetry.space_group_name_H-M   'P 1'
#
loop_
_entity.id
_entity.type
_entity.pdbx_description
1 polymer ?
#
loop_
_entity_poly.entity_id
_entity_poly.type
_entity_poly.pdbx_seq_one_letter_code
_entity_poly.pdbx_strand_id
1 'polypeptide(L)'
;MGRLTFEAIQRLPKTDLHVHLDGSLRISTILDIAHKNNVKLPADDPEGLARAMHCGENTGSLVKYLEAFDVTLTVLQTQDALFRVAYELAQDAANENVRYMEVRYAPLLHTRKGLSHTRVVEAVLDGLRAAQIDHGITSNVIICGIRNISPESSLEMAELAVAYKGRGVTGFDLAGAEYDHPAKKHREAFALIRKNNINITIHAGEAYGPESIEQAIHVCGAHRIGHGVRLREDGDLLHYVNDHRIALECCPSSNVQTGAVKDLATHPLKLYHDLGLRVTVNTDNRLITDTTVSKELWLAHTKMGLSLQDLKQIVLNGFKAAFLPYHERRGMLRAIAQELADFEHEDNGASVRPPAMDLDDKSDHAARSTDVMGSA
;
A
#
# COMPACT_ATOMS: atom_id res chain seq x y z
N MET A 1 -0.37 32.92 7.10
CA MET A 1 -0.43 31.58 6.54
C MET A 1 -1.87 31.28 6.15
N GLY A 2 -2.14 31.01 4.88
CA GLY A 2 -3.45 30.56 4.43
C GLY A 2 -3.81 29.23 5.12
N ARG A 3 -5.10 28.99 5.34
CA ARG A 3 -5.58 27.73 5.92
C ARG A 3 -5.45 26.65 4.83
N LEU A 4 -4.76 25.55 5.12
CA LEU A 4 -4.68 24.41 4.20
C LEU A 4 -6.09 23.92 3.85
N THR A 5 -6.38 23.73 2.57
CA THR A 5 -7.69 23.27 2.07
C THR A 5 -7.61 21.85 1.53
N PHE A 6 -8.76 21.19 1.40
CA PHE A 6 -8.81 19.85 0.82
C PHE A 6 -8.33 19.84 -0.65
N GLU A 7 -8.69 20.86 -1.41
CA GLU A 7 -8.27 21.03 -2.81
C GLU A 7 -6.74 21.19 -2.94
N ALA A 8 -6.11 21.86 -1.97
CA ALA A 8 -4.65 21.96 -1.93
C ALA A 8 -4.01 20.58 -1.69
N ILE A 9 -4.59 19.75 -0.80
CA ILE A 9 -4.14 18.37 -0.57
C ILE A 9 -4.37 17.49 -1.80
N GLN A 10 -5.49 17.66 -2.51
CA GLN A 10 -5.73 16.92 -3.76
C GLN A 10 -4.66 17.19 -4.83
N ARG A 11 -4.10 18.40 -4.88
CA ARG A 11 -3.03 18.77 -5.82
C ARG A 11 -1.65 18.21 -5.43
N LEU A 12 -1.42 17.83 -4.17
CA LEU A 12 -0.14 17.22 -3.78
C LEU A 12 0.11 15.93 -4.58
N PRO A 13 1.34 15.72 -5.08
CA PRO A 13 1.71 14.41 -5.64
C PRO A 13 1.70 13.36 -4.52
N LYS A 14 1.16 12.18 -4.78
CA LYS A 14 0.94 11.14 -3.76
C LYS A 14 1.40 9.78 -4.21
N THR A 15 1.60 8.89 -3.25
CA THR A 15 1.70 7.44 -3.46
C THR A 15 0.54 6.74 -2.75
N ASP A 16 0.17 5.56 -3.23
CA ASP A 16 -0.67 4.60 -2.51
C ASP A 16 0.05 3.25 -2.53
N LEU A 17 0.76 2.93 -1.45
CA LEU A 17 1.60 1.73 -1.36
C LEU A 17 0.87 0.56 -0.70
N HIS A 18 -0.37 0.79 -0.23
CA HIS A 18 -1.20 -0.20 0.44
C HIS A 18 -2.65 -0.02 0.00
N VAL A 19 -2.99 -0.59 -1.15
CA VAL A 19 -4.34 -0.56 -1.71
C VAL A 19 -4.70 -1.93 -2.29
N HIS A 20 -5.82 -2.50 -1.83
CA HIS A 20 -6.33 -3.78 -2.30
C HIS A 20 -7.21 -3.60 -3.54
N LEU A 21 -6.95 -4.39 -4.59
CA LEU A 21 -7.75 -4.40 -5.82
C LEU A 21 -9.22 -4.75 -5.52
N ASP A 22 -9.41 -5.81 -4.77
CA ASP A 22 -10.70 -6.40 -4.44
C ASP A 22 -11.48 -5.63 -3.36
N GLY A 23 -10.83 -4.66 -2.70
CA GLY A 23 -11.48 -3.70 -1.78
C GLY A 23 -11.74 -2.31 -2.39
N SER A 24 -11.49 -2.11 -3.70
CA SER A 24 -11.39 -0.76 -4.28
C SER A 24 -12.17 -0.58 -5.60
N LEU A 25 -13.28 -1.30 -5.77
CA LEU A 25 -14.14 -1.21 -6.93
C LEU A 25 -15.06 0.02 -6.87
N ARG A 26 -15.52 0.49 -8.02
CA ARG A 26 -16.66 1.43 -8.08
C ARG A 26 -17.97 0.68 -7.89
N ILE A 27 -18.92 1.28 -7.17
CA ILE A 27 -20.28 0.71 -6.98
C ILE A 27 -20.97 0.44 -8.32
N SER A 28 -20.90 1.39 -9.27
CA SER A 28 -21.46 1.23 -10.62
C SER A 28 -20.85 0.03 -11.35
N THR A 29 -19.56 -0.20 -11.19
CA THR A 29 -18.87 -1.32 -11.84
C THR A 29 -19.28 -2.67 -11.25
N ILE A 30 -19.50 -2.75 -9.93
CA ILE A 30 -20.03 -3.96 -9.29
C ILE A 30 -21.42 -4.28 -9.85
N LEU A 31 -22.32 -3.29 -9.95
CA LEU A 31 -23.67 -3.45 -10.50
C LEU A 31 -23.62 -3.92 -11.96
N ASP A 32 -22.82 -3.27 -12.80
CA ASP A 32 -22.66 -3.63 -14.21
C ASP A 32 -22.15 -5.07 -14.41
N ILE A 33 -21.09 -5.44 -13.67
CA ILE A 33 -20.50 -6.79 -13.78
C ILE A 33 -21.48 -7.84 -13.25
N ALA A 34 -22.16 -7.56 -12.14
CA ALA A 34 -23.14 -8.46 -11.56
C ALA A 34 -24.33 -8.69 -12.51
N HIS A 35 -24.85 -7.62 -13.11
CA HIS A 35 -25.91 -7.73 -14.12
C HIS A 35 -25.45 -8.56 -15.34
N LYS A 36 -24.27 -8.25 -15.90
CA LYS A 36 -23.71 -8.96 -17.07
C LYS A 36 -23.50 -10.47 -16.80
N ASN A 37 -23.14 -10.82 -15.56
CA ASN A 37 -22.78 -12.20 -15.21
C ASN A 37 -23.84 -12.93 -14.36
N ASN A 38 -25.04 -12.36 -14.20
CA ASN A 38 -26.14 -12.88 -13.38
C ASN A 38 -25.68 -13.20 -11.93
N VAL A 39 -24.90 -12.32 -11.32
CA VAL A 39 -24.46 -12.43 -9.93
C VAL A 39 -25.48 -11.74 -9.03
N LYS A 40 -25.94 -12.42 -7.98
CA LYS A 40 -26.83 -11.83 -6.99
C LYS A 40 -26.03 -10.93 -6.02
N LEU A 41 -26.47 -9.70 -5.82
CA LEU A 41 -25.91 -8.74 -4.89
C LEU A 41 -26.83 -8.53 -3.69
N PRO A 42 -26.30 -7.94 -2.58
CA PRO A 42 -27.11 -7.56 -1.42
C PRO A 42 -28.15 -6.48 -1.72
N ALA A 43 -27.91 -5.65 -2.74
CA ALA A 43 -28.84 -4.64 -3.25
C ALA A 43 -28.61 -4.40 -4.74
N ASP A 44 -29.68 -4.01 -5.47
CA ASP A 44 -29.65 -3.80 -6.92
C ASP A 44 -29.58 -2.29 -7.29
N ASP A 45 -29.54 -1.42 -6.29
CA ASP A 45 -29.39 0.04 -6.48
C ASP A 45 -28.08 0.55 -5.86
N PRO A 46 -27.53 1.67 -6.39
CA PRO A 46 -26.24 2.20 -5.93
C PRO A 46 -26.18 2.54 -4.44
N GLU A 47 -27.24 3.17 -3.89
CA GLU A 47 -27.26 3.59 -2.49
C GLU A 47 -27.38 2.39 -1.56
N GLY A 48 -28.21 1.40 -1.92
CA GLY A 48 -28.37 0.15 -1.16
C GLY A 48 -27.08 -0.64 -1.13
N LEU A 49 -26.43 -0.76 -2.29
CA LEU A 49 -25.13 -1.46 -2.39
C LEU A 49 -24.03 -0.71 -1.63
N ALA A 50 -23.97 0.62 -1.74
CA ALA A 50 -23.00 1.42 -0.97
C ALA A 50 -23.18 1.21 0.54
N ARG A 51 -24.41 1.24 1.05
CA ARG A 51 -24.69 0.94 2.47
C ARG A 51 -24.28 -0.47 2.88
N ALA A 52 -24.38 -1.44 1.98
CA ALA A 52 -23.97 -2.82 2.26
C ALA A 52 -22.45 -3.03 2.22
N MET A 53 -21.74 -2.20 1.44
CA MET A 53 -20.30 -2.34 1.19
C MET A 53 -19.44 -1.48 2.11
N HIS A 54 -19.91 -0.28 2.48
CA HIS A 54 -19.11 0.63 3.31
C HIS A 54 -19.09 0.17 4.76
N CYS A 55 -17.89 -0.03 5.28
CA CYS A 55 -17.68 -0.24 6.69
C CYS A 55 -17.66 1.11 7.43
N GLY A 56 -18.59 1.29 8.39
CA GLY A 56 -18.60 2.48 9.25
C GLY A 56 -17.58 2.39 10.38
N GLU A 57 -17.34 3.52 11.05
CA GLU A 57 -16.46 3.61 12.24
C GLU A 57 -16.84 2.63 13.37
N ASN A 58 -18.08 2.14 13.39
CA ASN A 58 -18.59 1.21 14.39
C ASN A 58 -18.44 -0.29 14.01
N THR A 59 -17.79 -0.61 12.90
CA THR A 59 -17.56 -2.02 12.52
C THR A 59 -16.70 -2.74 13.57
N GLY A 60 -15.62 -2.12 14.05
CA GLY A 60 -14.87 -2.48 15.26
C GLY A 60 -14.24 -3.88 15.24
N SER A 61 -14.13 -4.54 14.07
CA SER A 61 -13.56 -5.88 13.94
C SER A 61 -13.03 -6.12 12.54
N LEU A 62 -11.78 -6.54 12.44
CA LEU A 62 -11.17 -6.94 11.15
C LEU A 62 -11.97 -8.07 10.48
N VAL A 63 -12.48 -9.04 11.25
CA VAL A 63 -13.27 -10.16 10.68
C VAL A 63 -14.53 -9.65 9.98
N LYS A 64 -15.29 -8.77 10.63
CA LYS A 64 -16.49 -8.15 10.02
C LYS A 64 -16.15 -7.28 8.81
N TYR A 65 -15.02 -6.57 8.88
CA TYR A 65 -14.53 -5.77 7.76
C TYR A 65 -14.23 -6.64 6.53
N LEU A 66 -13.64 -7.83 6.75
CA LEU A 66 -13.33 -8.79 5.69
C LEU A 66 -14.59 -9.41 5.03
N GLU A 67 -15.76 -9.43 5.70
CA GLU A 67 -17.01 -9.93 5.12
C GLU A 67 -17.46 -9.14 3.87
N ALA A 68 -17.11 -7.84 3.77
CA ALA A 68 -17.43 -7.02 2.60
C ALA A 68 -16.74 -7.51 1.31
N PHE A 69 -15.60 -8.19 1.43
CA PHE A 69 -14.90 -8.78 0.28
C PHE A 69 -15.69 -9.93 -0.37
N ASP A 70 -16.56 -10.62 0.35
CA ASP A 70 -17.37 -11.70 -0.24
C ASP A 70 -18.19 -11.20 -1.42
N VAL A 71 -18.71 -9.97 -1.37
CA VAL A 71 -19.47 -9.36 -2.46
C VAL A 71 -18.56 -9.07 -3.66
N THR A 72 -17.44 -8.37 -3.44
CA THR A 72 -16.51 -7.98 -4.52
C THR A 72 -15.87 -9.20 -5.20
N LEU A 73 -15.51 -10.22 -4.41
CA LEU A 73 -14.96 -11.46 -4.93
C LEU A 73 -15.96 -12.24 -5.81
N THR A 74 -17.28 -12.09 -5.64
CA THR A 74 -18.25 -12.74 -6.53
C THR A 74 -18.23 -12.16 -7.94
N VAL A 75 -17.92 -10.89 -8.11
CA VAL A 75 -17.88 -10.21 -9.42
C VAL A 75 -16.50 -10.25 -10.07
N LEU A 76 -15.43 -10.41 -9.31
CA LEU A 76 -14.04 -10.42 -9.79
C LEU A 76 -13.57 -11.82 -10.20
N GLN A 77 -14.33 -12.52 -11.06
CA GLN A 77 -14.04 -13.90 -11.47
C GLN A 77 -13.83 -14.05 -12.97
N THR A 78 -13.66 -12.96 -13.72
CA THR A 78 -13.39 -12.96 -15.16
C THR A 78 -12.25 -12.02 -15.52
N GLN A 79 -11.55 -12.29 -16.64
CA GLN A 79 -10.46 -11.41 -17.11
C GLN A 79 -10.96 -9.99 -17.36
N ASP A 80 -12.13 -9.82 -18.00
CA ASP A 80 -12.73 -8.52 -18.29
C ASP A 80 -12.99 -7.71 -17.00
N ALA A 81 -13.51 -8.39 -15.96
CA ALA A 81 -13.78 -7.74 -14.67
C ALA A 81 -12.49 -7.29 -13.98
N LEU A 82 -11.47 -8.16 -13.95
CA LEU A 82 -10.17 -7.87 -13.35
C LEU A 82 -9.44 -6.74 -14.10
N PHE A 83 -9.43 -6.79 -15.42
CA PHE A 83 -8.88 -5.71 -16.26
C PHE A 83 -9.58 -4.38 -15.98
N ARG A 84 -10.91 -4.35 -16.04
CA ARG A 84 -11.70 -3.14 -15.83
C ARG A 84 -11.47 -2.53 -14.46
N VAL A 85 -11.52 -3.33 -13.41
CA VAL A 85 -11.35 -2.84 -12.03
C VAL A 85 -9.93 -2.33 -11.80
N ALA A 86 -8.92 -2.99 -12.32
CA ALA A 86 -7.53 -2.52 -12.24
C ALA A 86 -7.33 -1.19 -12.97
N TYR A 87 -7.91 -1.05 -14.17
CA TYR A 87 -7.89 0.20 -14.93
C TYR A 87 -8.59 1.33 -14.18
N GLU A 88 -9.82 1.10 -13.70
CA GLU A 88 -10.62 2.11 -13.00
C GLU A 88 -9.99 2.53 -11.67
N LEU A 89 -9.40 1.61 -10.91
CA LEU A 89 -8.67 1.92 -9.68
C LEU A 89 -7.48 2.86 -9.96
N ALA A 90 -6.69 2.57 -10.99
CA ALA A 90 -5.57 3.42 -11.36
C ALA A 90 -6.04 4.78 -11.90
N GLN A 91 -7.12 4.84 -12.67
CA GLN A 91 -7.74 6.07 -13.13
C GLN A 91 -8.21 6.95 -11.95
N ASP A 92 -8.90 6.36 -10.96
CA ASP A 92 -9.38 7.09 -9.78
C ASP A 92 -8.22 7.63 -8.93
N ALA A 93 -7.15 6.86 -8.79
CA ALA A 93 -5.94 7.29 -8.11
C ALA A 93 -5.24 8.43 -8.86
N ALA A 94 -5.14 8.36 -10.21
CA ALA A 94 -4.57 9.44 -11.03
C ALA A 94 -5.38 10.74 -10.92
N ASN A 95 -6.72 10.66 -10.87
CA ASN A 95 -7.61 11.82 -10.75
C ASN A 95 -7.41 12.62 -9.45
N GLU A 96 -6.86 12.00 -8.41
CA GLU A 96 -6.47 12.67 -7.15
C GLU A 96 -4.95 12.92 -7.03
N ASN A 97 -4.22 12.86 -8.16
CA ASN A 97 -2.78 13.11 -8.25
C ASN A 97 -1.89 12.07 -7.53
N VAL A 98 -2.31 10.81 -7.49
CA VAL A 98 -1.42 9.69 -7.17
C VAL A 98 -0.50 9.45 -8.37
N ARG A 99 0.82 9.48 -8.14
CA ARG A 99 1.84 9.32 -9.18
C ARG A 99 2.40 7.90 -9.25
N TYR A 100 2.35 7.20 -8.12
CA TYR A 100 2.82 5.82 -7.99
C TYR A 100 1.92 5.03 -7.04
N MET A 101 1.53 3.82 -7.46
CA MET A 101 0.65 2.95 -6.70
C MET A 101 1.15 1.50 -6.73
N GLU A 102 0.98 0.78 -5.61
CA GLU A 102 1.24 -0.65 -5.51
C GLU A 102 -0.04 -1.38 -5.14
N VAL A 103 -0.67 -1.97 -6.17
CA VAL A 103 -1.94 -2.68 -6.03
C VAL A 103 -1.70 -4.10 -5.53
N ARG A 104 -2.32 -4.45 -4.40
CA ARG A 104 -2.20 -5.78 -3.81
C ARG A 104 -3.50 -6.57 -3.91
N TYR A 105 -3.39 -7.88 -4.08
CA TYR A 105 -4.50 -8.83 -4.07
C TYR A 105 -3.97 -10.26 -4.08
N ALA A 106 -4.83 -11.23 -3.76
CA ALA A 106 -4.51 -12.65 -3.78
C ALA A 106 -5.10 -13.33 -5.03
N PRO A 107 -4.32 -13.64 -6.09
CA PRO A 107 -4.81 -14.26 -7.31
C PRO A 107 -5.66 -15.52 -7.09
N LEU A 108 -5.34 -16.30 -6.06
CA LEU A 108 -6.09 -17.53 -5.73
C LEU A 108 -7.58 -17.30 -5.42
N LEU A 109 -7.98 -16.08 -5.00
CA LEU A 109 -9.37 -15.75 -4.68
C LEU A 109 -10.23 -15.48 -5.93
N HIS A 110 -9.61 -15.33 -7.10
CA HIS A 110 -10.24 -14.97 -8.37
C HIS A 110 -10.36 -16.13 -9.37
N THR A 111 -10.25 -17.37 -8.90
CA THR A 111 -10.22 -18.58 -9.74
C THR A 111 -11.49 -19.42 -9.69
N ARG A 112 -12.53 -18.99 -8.97
CA ARG A 112 -13.78 -19.75 -8.74
C ARG A 112 -14.53 -20.11 -10.03
N LYS A 113 -14.31 -19.33 -11.12
CA LYS A 113 -14.90 -19.59 -12.45
C LYS A 113 -13.89 -20.19 -13.45
N GLY A 114 -12.80 -20.79 -12.98
CA GLY A 114 -11.84 -21.54 -13.78
C GLY A 114 -10.71 -20.72 -14.41
N LEU A 115 -10.52 -19.45 -13.99
CA LEU A 115 -9.32 -18.73 -14.38
C LEU A 115 -8.08 -19.37 -13.73
N SER A 116 -6.98 -19.47 -14.49
CA SER A 116 -5.67 -19.78 -13.90
C SER A 116 -5.10 -18.55 -13.19
N HIS A 117 -4.24 -18.75 -12.19
CA HIS A 117 -3.56 -17.65 -11.48
C HIS A 117 -2.80 -16.72 -12.44
N THR A 118 -2.17 -17.27 -13.49
CA THR A 118 -1.48 -16.50 -14.53
C THR A 118 -2.44 -15.57 -15.27
N ARG A 119 -3.63 -16.05 -15.66
CA ARG A 119 -4.63 -15.23 -16.34
C ARG A 119 -5.19 -14.11 -15.44
N VAL A 120 -5.33 -14.38 -14.15
CA VAL A 120 -5.71 -13.36 -13.16
C VAL A 120 -4.66 -12.24 -13.11
N VAL A 121 -3.37 -12.60 -13.00
CA VAL A 121 -2.28 -11.61 -12.94
C VAL A 121 -2.14 -10.82 -14.24
N GLU A 122 -2.21 -11.49 -15.38
CA GLU A 122 -2.13 -10.84 -16.71
C GLU A 122 -3.26 -9.82 -16.89
N ALA A 123 -4.49 -10.17 -16.56
CA ALA A 123 -5.64 -9.26 -16.70
C ALA A 123 -5.48 -7.99 -15.85
N VAL A 124 -5.00 -8.11 -14.62
CA VAL A 124 -4.74 -6.96 -13.74
C VAL A 124 -3.60 -6.10 -14.28
N LEU A 125 -2.49 -6.71 -14.67
CA LEU A 125 -1.33 -5.98 -15.23
C LEU A 125 -1.70 -5.25 -16.53
N ASP A 126 -2.54 -5.84 -17.36
CA ASP A 126 -2.99 -5.22 -18.62
C ASP A 126 -3.90 -4.02 -18.33
N GLY A 127 -4.81 -4.10 -17.35
CA GLY A 127 -5.63 -2.98 -16.89
C GLY A 127 -4.77 -1.81 -16.35
N LEU A 128 -3.80 -2.10 -15.49
CA LEU A 128 -2.88 -1.10 -14.94
C LEU A 128 -2.02 -0.42 -16.03
N ARG A 129 -1.53 -1.20 -17.03
CA ARG A 129 -0.77 -0.65 -18.16
C ARG A 129 -1.64 0.26 -19.05
N ALA A 130 -2.88 -0.12 -19.31
CA ALA A 130 -3.81 0.71 -20.07
C ALA A 130 -4.04 2.06 -19.34
N ALA A 131 -4.28 2.02 -18.03
CA ALA A 131 -4.43 3.23 -17.22
C ALA A 131 -3.13 4.07 -17.19
N GLN A 132 -1.96 3.46 -17.18
CA GLN A 132 -0.68 4.19 -17.26
C GLN A 132 -0.56 4.97 -18.58
N ILE A 133 -0.97 4.37 -19.69
CA ILE A 133 -0.95 5.01 -21.02
C ILE A 133 -1.91 6.21 -21.04
N ASP A 134 -3.12 6.03 -20.53
CA ASP A 134 -4.18 7.03 -20.61
C ASP A 134 -4.06 8.15 -19.58
N HIS A 135 -3.53 7.85 -18.38
CA HIS A 135 -3.54 8.75 -17.22
C HIS A 135 -2.16 9.08 -16.65
N GLY A 136 -1.09 8.44 -17.13
CA GLY A 136 0.29 8.71 -16.70
C GLY A 136 0.66 8.24 -15.29
N ILE A 137 -0.19 7.46 -14.63
CA ILE A 137 0.09 6.87 -13.31
C ILE A 137 0.96 5.62 -13.45
N THR A 138 2.04 5.53 -12.68
CA THR A 138 2.84 4.30 -12.60
C THR A 138 2.25 3.37 -11.54
N SER A 139 1.90 2.14 -11.91
CA SER A 139 1.33 1.16 -10.99
C SER A 139 2.03 -0.19 -11.12
N ASN A 140 2.31 -0.83 -9.98
CA ASN A 140 2.86 -2.17 -9.89
C ASN A 140 1.96 -3.07 -9.01
N VAL A 141 2.17 -4.38 -9.10
CA VAL A 141 1.41 -5.38 -8.36
C VAL A 141 2.24 -5.96 -7.21
N ILE A 142 1.58 -6.16 -6.07
CA ILE A 142 2.04 -6.99 -4.96
C ILE A 142 1.12 -8.21 -4.89
N ILE A 143 1.67 -9.41 -5.00
CA ILE A 143 0.90 -10.65 -4.86
C ILE A 143 0.78 -11.00 -3.38
N CYS A 144 -0.43 -11.32 -2.91
CA CYS A 144 -0.69 -11.69 -1.52
C CYS A 144 -0.84 -13.20 -1.34
N GLY A 145 -0.17 -13.75 -0.33
CA GLY A 145 -0.62 -14.94 0.37
C GLY A 145 -1.73 -14.58 1.36
N ILE A 146 -2.57 -15.55 1.71
CA ILE A 146 -3.66 -15.36 2.70
C ILE A 146 -3.40 -16.23 3.92
N ARG A 147 -3.14 -15.57 5.06
CA ARG A 147 -2.63 -16.24 6.27
C ARG A 147 -3.57 -17.25 6.91
N ASN A 148 -4.88 -17.07 6.73
CA ASN A 148 -5.92 -17.96 7.26
C ASN A 148 -6.37 -19.05 6.26
N ILE A 149 -5.69 -19.22 5.11
CA ILE A 149 -5.90 -20.33 4.18
C ILE A 149 -4.90 -21.45 4.49
N SER A 150 -3.73 -21.42 3.88
CA SER A 150 -2.68 -22.41 4.21
C SER A 150 -1.27 -21.91 3.84
N PRO A 151 -0.21 -22.43 4.46
CA PRO A 151 1.16 -22.14 4.04
C PRO A 151 1.47 -22.56 2.60
N GLU A 152 0.89 -23.66 2.13
CA GLU A 152 1.10 -24.20 0.78
C GLU A 152 0.50 -23.24 -0.26
N SER A 153 -0.70 -22.70 -0.01
CA SER A 153 -1.30 -21.70 -0.90
C SER A 153 -0.46 -20.41 -0.97
N SER A 154 0.16 -20.01 0.13
CA SER A 154 1.07 -18.86 0.13
C SER A 154 2.36 -19.15 -0.64
N LEU A 155 2.88 -20.39 -0.59
CA LEU A 155 4.03 -20.81 -1.39
C LEU A 155 3.70 -20.77 -2.88
N GLU A 156 2.52 -21.26 -3.28
CA GLU A 156 2.05 -21.17 -4.68
C GLU A 156 1.95 -19.69 -5.15
N MET A 157 1.43 -18.79 -4.32
CA MET A 157 1.38 -17.36 -4.64
C MET A 157 2.80 -16.73 -4.70
N ALA A 158 3.74 -17.20 -3.89
CA ALA A 158 5.13 -16.77 -3.96
C ALA A 158 5.82 -17.25 -5.25
N GLU A 159 5.57 -18.48 -5.70
CA GLU A 159 6.05 -18.99 -6.99
C GLU A 159 5.51 -18.14 -8.15
N LEU A 160 4.24 -17.77 -8.09
CA LEU A 160 3.62 -16.86 -9.06
C LEU A 160 4.29 -15.48 -9.05
N ALA A 161 4.58 -14.90 -7.88
CA ALA A 161 5.29 -13.63 -7.77
C ALA A 161 6.69 -13.71 -8.39
N VAL A 162 7.41 -14.82 -8.19
CA VAL A 162 8.71 -15.07 -8.82
C VAL A 162 8.59 -15.13 -10.34
N ALA A 163 7.57 -15.81 -10.88
CA ALA A 163 7.36 -15.95 -12.33
C ALA A 163 7.07 -14.59 -13.02
N TYR A 164 6.51 -13.63 -12.29
CA TYR A 164 6.18 -12.30 -12.81
C TYR A 164 7.15 -11.19 -12.37
N LYS A 165 8.24 -11.54 -11.69
CA LYS A 165 9.30 -10.58 -11.36
C LYS A 165 9.83 -9.86 -12.60
N GLY A 166 9.89 -8.52 -12.54
CA GLY A 166 10.31 -7.69 -13.70
C GLY A 166 9.27 -7.58 -14.81
N ARG A 167 8.06 -8.12 -14.60
CA ARG A 167 6.93 -8.04 -15.53
C ARG A 167 5.75 -7.27 -14.95
N GLY A 168 5.98 -6.46 -13.91
CA GLY A 168 4.98 -5.63 -13.22
C GLY A 168 4.63 -6.12 -11.81
N VAL A 169 5.10 -7.29 -11.39
CA VAL A 169 5.05 -7.71 -9.98
C VAL A 169 6.32 -7.25 -9.28
N THR A 170 6.16 -6.46 -8.22
CA THR A 170 7.25 -5.79 -7.51
C THR A 170 7.43 -6.25 -6.07
N GLY A 171 6.43 -6.95 -5.51
CA GLY A 171 6.45 -7.37 -4.11
C GLY A 171 5.56 -8.57 -3.81
N PHE A 172 5.71 -9.07 -2.58
CA PHE A 172 4.90 -10.12 -2.00
C PHE A 172 4.42 -9.69 -0.61
N ASP A 173 3.18 -10.03 -0.25
CA ASP A 173 2.53 -9.68 1.01
C ASP A 173 1.87 -10.90 1.65
N LEU A 174 1.51 -10.80 2.91
CA LEU A 174 0.68 -11.76 3.64
C LEU A 174 -0.49 -11.01 4.27
N ALA A 175 -1.65 -11.16 3.67
CA ALA A 175 -2.91 -10.53 4.08
C ALA A 175 -3.86 -11.52 4.80
N GLY A 176 -5.06 -11.05 5.14
CA GLY A 176 -6.12 -11.83 5.79
C GLY A 176 -6.14 -11.69 7.32
N ALA A 177 -6.93 -12.52 8.01
CA ALA A 177 -7.14 -12.43 9.45
C ALA A 177 -5.83 -12.64 10.24
N GLU A 178 -5.35 -11.59 10.91
CA GLU A 178 -4.06 -11.60 11.61
C GLU A 178 -4.08 -12.41 12.90
N TYR A 179 -5.16 -12.28 13.69
CA TYR A 179 -5.30 -12.95 14.98
C TYR A 179 -5.29 -14.47 14.78
N ASP A 180 -4.53 -15.21 15.58
CA ASP A 180 -4.32 -16.67 15.52
C ASP A 180 -3.65 -17.21 14.23
N HIS A 181 -3.27 -16.34 13.30
CA HIS A 181 -2.62 -16.73 12.03
C HIS A 181 -1.22 -16.10 11.90
N PRO A 182 -0.21 -16.55 12.69
CA PRO A 182 1.10 -15.93 12.73
C PRO A 182 1.88 -16.09 11.42
N ALA A 183 2.56 -15.02 10.98
CA ALA A 183 3.30 -14.98 9.73
C ALA A 183 4.39 -16.06 9.61
N LYS A 184 4.98 -16.49 10.73
CA LYS A 184 6.00 -17.55 10.77
C LYS A 184 5.57 -18.90 10.17
N LYS A 185 4.26 -19.18 10.09
CA LYS A 185 3.74 -20.37 9.42
C LYS A 185 4.01 -20.37 7.92
N HIS A 186 4.11 -19.18 7.31
CA HIS A 186 4.33 -18.97 5.88
C HIS A 186 5.79 -18.72 5.50
N ARG A 187 6.75 -19.01 6.41
CA ARG A 187 8.18 -18.75 6.25
C ARG A 187 8.80 -19.30 4.96
N GLU A 188 8.27 -20.41 4.42
CA GLU A 188 8.79 -21.04 3.20
C GLU A 188 8.50 -20.17 1.96
N ALA A 189 7.30 -19.61 1.87
CA ALA A 189 6.94 -18.62 0.84
C ALA A 189 7.90 -17.42 0.89
N PHE A 190 8.13 -16.85 2.07
CA PHE A 190 9.04 -15.72 2.24
C PHE A 190 10.51 -16.07 1.99
N ALA A 191 10.95 -17.29 2.32
CA ALA A 191 12.29 -17.77 1.97
C ALA A 191 12.48 -17.81 0.44
N LEU A 192 11.47 -18.28 -0.31
CA LEU A 192 11.48 -18.27 -1.77
C LEU A 192 11.55 -16.84 -2.32
N ILE A 193 10.74 -15.91 -1.80
CA ILE A 193 10.68 -14.50 -2.20
C ILE A 193 12.04 -13.83 -1.98
N ARG A 194 12.65 -13.99 -0.77
CA ARG A 194 13.99 -13.45 -0.46
C ARG A 194 15.07 -14.01 -1.37
N LYS A 195 15.07 -15.33 -1.60
CA LYS A 195 16.04 -15.99 -2.49
C LYS A 195 15.99 -15.43 -3.93
N ASN A 196 14.84 -14.95 -4.35
CA ASN A 196 14.62 -14.37 -5.69
C ASN A 196 14.72 -12.83 -5.71
N ASN A 197 15.16 -12.17 -4.63
CA ASN A 197 15.32 -10.72 -4.51
C ASN A 197 14.03 -9.96 -4.89
N ILE A 198 12.90 -10.37 -4.36
CA ILE A 198 11.61 -9.70 -4.46
C ILE A 198 11.35 -8.97 -3.15
N ASN A 199 10.75 -7.78 -3.22
CA ASN A 199 10.45 -7.01 -2.04
C ASN A 199 9.31 -7.66 -1.23
N ILE A 200 9.29 -7.41 0.08
CA ILE A 200 8.33 -7.97 1.02
C ILE A 200 7.69 -6.84 1.81
N THR A 201 6.39 -6.82 1.85
CA THR A 201 5.59 -6.12 2.86
C THR A 201 4.69 -7.14 3.55
N ILE A 202 4.26 -6.89 4.79
CA ILE A 202 3.39 -7.83 5.52
C ILE A 202 2.43 -7.03 6.38
N HIS A 203 1.13 -7.35 6.33
CA HIS A 203 0.15 -6.88 7.31
C HIS A 203 0.55 -7.38 8.69
N ALA A 204 0.90 -6.48 9.59
CA ALA A 204 1.33 -6.83 10.93
C ALA A 204 1.09 -5.70 11.94
N GLY A 205 0.72 -6.06 13.17
CA GLY A 205 0.43 -5.09 14.23
C GLY A 205 -0.85 -4.30 13.99
N GLU A 206 -1.83 -4.88 13.32
CA GLU A 206 -3.19 -4.37 13.18
C GLU A 206 -4.12 -5.02 14.19
N ALA A 207 -4.46 -6.29 14.01
CA ALA A 207 -5.33 -7.05 14.92
C ALA A 207 -4.55 -7.86 15.97
N TYR A 208 -3.23 -7.93 15.88
CA TYR A 208 -2.34 -8.59 16.83
C TYR A 208 -1.21 -7.65 17.27
N GLY A 209 -0.47 -8.02 18.33
CA GLY A 209 0.54 -7.20 18.97
C GLY A 209 1.86 -7.02 18.21
N PRO A 210 2.87 -6.39 18.86
CA PRO A 210 4.19 -6.20 18.29
C PRO A 210 4.87 -7.48 17.83
N GLU A 211 4.55 -8.63 18.43
CA GLU A 211 5.09 -9.95 18.06
C GLU A 211 4.77 -10.32 16.60
N SER A 212 3.66 -9.81 16.05
CA SER A 212 3.35 -9.98 14.63
C SER A 212 4.32 -9.20 13.75
N ILE A 213 4.67 -7.98 14.17
CA ILE A 213 5.66 -7.12 13.49
C ILE A 213 7.05 -7.74 13.59
N GLU A 214 7.43 -8.24 14.77
CA GLU A 214 8.68 -8.96 14.99
C GLU A 214 8.81 -10.16 14.02
N GLN A 215 7.77 -10.99 13.90
CA GLN A 215 7.77 -12.12 12.98
C GLN A 215 7.85 -11.68 11.52
N ALA A 216 7.16 -10.60 11.14
CA ALA A 216 7.23 -10.06 9.79
C ALA A 216 8.65 -9.64 9.43
N ILE A 217 9.37 -9.01 10.34
CA ILE A 217 10.75 -8.53 10.13
C ILE A 217 11.75 -9.68 10.24
N HIS A 218 11.81 -10.35 11.38
CA HIS A 218 12.92 -11.25 11.71
C HIS A 218 12.76 -12.66 11.14
N VAL A 219 11.52 -13.11 10.90
CA VAL A 219 11.27 -14.44 10.30
C VAL A 219 11.03 -14.33 8.80
N CYS A 220 10.19 -13.38 8.39
CA CYS A 220 9.77 -13.26 6.98
C CYS A 220 10.64 -12.30 6.17
N GLY A 221 11.37 -11.38 6.82
CA GLY A 221 12.28 -10.44 6.15
C GLY A 221 11.57 -9.27 5.47
N ALA A 222 10.54 -8.73 6.12
CA ALA A 222 9.77 -7.62 5.60
C ALA A 222 10.63 -6.35 5.45
N HIS A 223 10.50 -5.68 4.29
CA HIS A 223 11.11 -4.38 4.01
C HIS A 223 10.18 -3.23 4.41
N ARG A 224 8.86 -3.49 4.48
CA ARG A 224 7.83 -2.58 4.99
C ARG A 224 6.83 -3.38 5.82
N ILE A 225 6.10 -2.67 6.67
CA ILE A 225 5.03 -3.23 7.51
C ILE A 225 3.71 -2.59 7.11
N GLY A 226 2.74 -3.40 6.72
CA GLY A 226 1.35 -2.97 6.56
C GLY A 226 0.75 -2.63 7.93
N HIS A 227 0.11 -1.47 8.05
CA HIS A 227 -0.45 -0.88 9.26
C HIS A 227 0.58 -0.54 10.34
N GLY A 228 1.06 -1.53 11.10
CA GLY A 228 2.04 -1.33 12.17
C GLY A 228 1.55 -0.50 13.36
N VAL A 229 0.23 -0.32 13.54
CA VAL A 229 -0.35 0.59 14.55
C VAL A 229 -0.01 0.21 15.98
N ARG A 230 0.26 -1.07 16.26
CA ARG A 230 0.60 -1.56 17.59
C ARG A 230 2.11 -1.58 17.88
N LEU A 231 2.96 -1.12 16.95
CA LEU A 231 4.41 -1.02 17.17
C LEU A 231 4.77 -0.18 18.42
N ARG A 232 3.96 0.82 18.75
CA ARG A 232 4.13 1.68 19.95
C ARG A 232 4.10 0.90 21.30
N GLU A 233 3.66 -0.34 21.30
CA GLU A 233 3.57 -1.19 22.49
C GLU A 233 4.91 -1.85 22.84
N ASP A 234 5.89 -1.80 21.92
CA ASP A 234 7.25 -2.32 22.12
C ASP A 234 8.28 -1.25 21.69
N GLY A 235 8.91 -0.63 22.68
CA GLY A 235 9.88 0.45 22.45
C GLY A 235 11.18 -0.03 21.80
N ASP A 236 11.64 -1.24 22.09
CA ASP A 236 12.88 -1.78 21.51
C ASP A 236 12.66 -2.09 20.01
N LEU A 237 11.56 -2.76 19.69
CA LEU A 237 11.19 -3.02 18.29
C LEU A 237 10.94 -1.72 17.52
N LEU A 238 10.35 -0.71 18.16
CA LEU A 238 10.14 0.61 17.55
C LEU A 238 11.47 1.28 17.18
N HIS A 239 12.45 1.25 18.07
CA HIS A 239 13.82 1.76 17.78
C HIS A 239 14.45 0.98 16.63
N TYR A 240 14.37 -0.35 16.65
CA TYR A 240 14.87 -1.19 15.56
C TYR A 240 14.24 -0.82 14.20
N VAL A 241 12.91 -0.68 14.15
CA VAL A 241 12.18 -0.29 12.92
C VAL A 241 12.64 1.09 12.42
N ASN A 242 12.86 2.03 13.34
CA ASN A 242 13.33 3.37 12.98
C ASN A 242 14.78 3.36 12.46
N ASP A 243 15.69 2.72 13.16
CA ASP A 243 17.13 2.66 12.81
C ASP A 243 17.35 1.99 11.46
N HIS A 244 16.57 0.94 11.15
CA HIS A 244 16.63 0.24 9.87
C HIS A 244 15.75 0.88 8.78
N ARG A 245 15.10 2.02 9.08
CA ARG A 245 14.24 2.76 8.15
C ARG A 245 13.15 1.91 7.51
N ILE A 246 12.65 0.88 8.21
CA ILE A 246 11.53 0.05 7.76
C ILE A 246 10.28 0.94 7.74
N ALA A 247 9.64 1.05 6.57
CA ALA A 247 8.50 1.93 6.42
C ALA A 247 7.21 1.28 6.95
N LEU A 248 6.35 2.10 7.58
CA LEU A 248 5.02 1.72 8.02
C LEU A 248 3.98 2.22 7.01
N GLU A 249 3.13 1.34 6.51
CA GLU A 249 2.06 1.65 5.58
C GLU A 249 0.77 1.93 6.37
N CYS A 250 0.65 3.13 6.96
CA CYS A 250 -0.50 3.50 7.78
C CYS A 250 -1.76 3.69 6.92
N CYS A 251 -2.89 3.16 7.39
CA CYS A 251 -4.20 3.24 6.75
C CYS A 251 -5.23 3.77 7.76
N PRO A 252 -5.23 5.10 8.05
CA PRO A 252 -5.91 5.67 9.21
C PRO A 252 -7.39 5.31 9.34
N SER A 253 -8.19 5.52 8.30
CA SER A 253 -9.63 5.22 8.33
C SER A 253 -9.90 3.73 8.51
N SER A 254 -9.18 2.88 7.79
CA SER A 254 -9.28 1.42 7.92
C SER A 254 -8.96 0.97 9.34
N ASN A 255 -7.89 1.52 9.95
CA ASN A 255 -7.49 1.14 11.31
C ASN A 255 -8.52 1.50 12.38
N VAL A 256 -9.34 2.53 12.17
CA VAL A 256 -10.50 2.82 13.02
C VAL A 256 -11.61 1.82 12.75
N GLN A 257 -11.93 1.54 11.50
CA GLN A 257 -13.04 0.65 11.12
C GLN A 257 -12.80 -0.81 11.53
N THR A 258 -11.54 -1.28 11.45
CA THR A 258 -11.14 -2.62 11.92
C THR A 258 -11.03 -2.72 13.45
N GLY A 259 -11.08 -1.58 14.15
CA GLY A 259 -10.92 -1.51 15.60
C GLY A 259 -9.45 -1.62 16.08
N ALA A 260 -8.48 -1.54 15.17
CA ALA A 260 -7.07 -1.50 15.52
C ALA A 260 -6.70 -0.28 16.36
N VAL A 261 -7.40 0.84 16.14
CA VAL A 261 -7.38 2.04 16.97
C VAL A 261 -8.80 2.49 17.30
N LYS A 262 -8.96 3.19 18.42
CA LYS A 262 -10.27 3.64 18.89
C LYS A 262 -10.86 4.72 17.98
N ASP A 263 -10.06 5.68 17.59
CA ASP A 263 -10.43 6.84 16.78
C ASP A 263 -9.20 7.47 16.10
N LEU A 264 -9.42 8.38 15.17
CA LEU A 264 -8.34 9.06 14.45
C LEU A 264 -7.45 9.93 15.35
N ALA A 265 -7.98 10.49 16.42
CA ALA A 265 -7.20 11.35 17.33
C ALA A 265 -6.18 10.54 18.14
N THR A 266 -6.44 9.25 18.38
CA THR A 266 -5.54 8.32 19.08
C THR A 266 -4.67 7.48 18.13
N HIS A 267 -4.81 7.68 16.81
CA HIS A 267 -4.01 6.96 15.82
C HIS A 267 -2.51 7.29 15.95
N PRO A 268 -1.60 6.29 15.92
CA PRO A 268 -0.18 6.50 16.19
C PRO A 268 0.59 7.19 15.06
N LEU A 269 -0.01 7.50 13.91
CA LEU A 269 0.65 8.11 12.75
C LEU A 269 1.46 9.35 13.12
N LYS A 270 0.84 10.28 13.90
CA LYS A 270 1.55 11.50 14.31
C LYS A 270 2.70 11.18 15.26
N LEU A 271 2.49 10.32 16.25
CA LEU A 271 3.55 9.88 17.16
C LEU A 271 4.74 9.29 16.39
N TYR A 272 4.49 8.39 15.46
CA TYR A 272 5.54 7.77 14.66
C TYR A 272 6.26 8.78 13.77
N HIS A 273 5.52 9.72 13.17
CA HIS A 273 6.10 10.82 12.40
C HIS A 273 7.02 11.68 13.27
N ASP A 274 6.55 12.10 14.44
CA ASP A 274 7.30 12.95 15.38
C ASP A 274 8.58 12.26 15.93
N LEU A 275 8.54 10.92 16.07
CA LEU A 275 9.72 10.12 16.42
C LEU A 275 10.66 9.86 15.24
N GLY A 276 10.31 10.34 14.04
CA GLY A 276 11.14 10.21 12.84
C GLY A 276 11.02 8.88 12.10
N LEU A 277 10.03 8.03 12.42
CA LEU A 277 9.80 6.80 11.67
C LEU A 277 9.40 7.12 10.21
N ARG A 278 9.72 6.20 9.30
CA ARG A 278 9.30 6.32 7.91
C ARG A 278 7.84 5.87 7.77
N VAL A 279 6.90 6.78 8.03
CA VAL A 279 5.46 6.53 7.85
C VAL A 279 4.99 6.96 6.46
N THR A 280 4.04 6.22 5.91
CA THR A 280 3.27 6.55 4.69
C THR A 280 1.78 6.55 5.00
N VAL A 281 0.97 7.20 4.17
CA VAL A 281 -0.49 7.24 4.29
C VAL A 281 -1.09 6.59 3.05
N ASN A 282 -1.98 5.63 3.25
CA ASN A 282 -2.53 4.77 2.21
C ASN A 282 -4.02 4.52 2.45
N THR A 283 -4.70 3.97 1.43
CA THR A 283 -6.16 3.80 1.47
C THR A 283 -6.64 2.45 1.99
N ASP A 284 -5.80 1.42 1.91
CA ASP A 284 -6.16 0.03 2.16
C ASP A 284 -7.27 -0.45 1.19
N ASN A 285 -8.51 -0.01 1.39
CA ASN A 285 -9.67 -0.42 0.60
C ASN A 285 -10.56 0.79 0.26
N ARG A 286 -10.40 1.35 -0.94
CA ARG A 286 -11.06 2.61 -1.33
C ARG A 286 -12.59 2.55 -1.28
N LEU A 287 -13.18 1.41 -1.67
CA LEU A 287 -14.63 1.19 -1.60
C LEU A 287 -15.09 0.89 -0.17
N ILE A 288 -14.51 -0.15 0.46
CA ILE A 288 -14.99 -0.65 1.75
C ILE A 288 -14.81 0.39 2.85
N THR A 289 -13.68 1.10 2.82
CA THR A 289 -13.37 2.19 3.76
C THR A 289 -14.03 3.53 3.37
N ASP A 290 -14.56 3.65 2.15
CA ASP A 290 -15.05 4.89 1.57
C ASP A 290 -14.01 6.02 1.67
N THR A 291 -12.83 5.80 1.09
CA THR A 291 -11.70 6.73 1.22
C THR A 291 -10.90 6.93 -0.06
N THR A 292 -10.04 7.96 -0.03
CA THR A 292 -9.01 8.27 -1.03
C THR A 292 -7.73 8.70 -0.31
N VAL A 293 -6.58 8.68 -0.97
CA VAL A 293 -5.32 9.15 -0.35
C VAL A 293 -5.44 10.62 0.07
N SER A 294 -6.12 11.42 -0.73
CA SER A 294 -6.39 12.83 -0.40
C SER A 294 -7.23 12.98 0.86
N LYS A 295 -8.25 12.12 1.04
CA LYS A 295 -9.09 12.08 2.25
C LYS A 295 -8.29 11.63 3.47
N GLU A 296 -7.45 10.61 3.34
CA GLU A 296 -6.59 10.15 4.43
C GLU A 296 -5.58 11.23 4.87
N LEU A 297 -4.93 11.92 3.92
CA LEU A 297 -4.05 13.06 4.24
C LEU A 297 -4.81 14.24 4.86
N TRP A 298 -6.03 14.51 4.41
CA TRP A 298 -6.91 15.51 5.01
C TRP A 298 -7.28 15.17 6.46
N LEU A 299 -7.61 13.91 6.73
CA LEU A 299 -7.87 13.42 8.08
C LEU A 299 -6.62 13.48 8.96
N ALA A 300 -5.46 13.15 8.41
CA ALA A 300 -4.18 13.30 9.10
C ALA A 300 -3.91 14.76 9.50
N HIS A 301 -4.23 15.74 8.63
CA HIS A 301 -4.15 17.16 8.94
C HIS A 301 -5.17 17.57 10.00
N THR A 302 -6.46 17.30 9.75
CA THR A 302 -7.55 17.89 10.53
C THR A 302 -7.85 17.19 11.86
N LYS A 303 -7.57 15.89 11.94
CA LYS A 303 -7.86 15.04 13.11
C LYS A 303 -6.64 14.66 13.93
N MET A 304 -5.46 14.59 13.29
CA MET A 304 -4.21 14.20 13.97
C MET A 304 -3.24 15.38 14.14
N GLY A 305 -3.54 16.56 13.56
CA GLY A 305 -2.78 17.78 13.73
C GLY A 305 -1.45 17.81 12.96
N LEU A 306 -1.33 17.05 11.86
CA LEU A 306 -0.18 17.13 10.98
C LEU A 306 -0.20 18.42 10.15
N SER A 307 0.90 19.14 10.08
CA SER A 307 1.05 20.35 9.27
C SER A 307 1.24 20.01 7.80
N LEU A 308 1.16 21.01 6.91
CA LEU A 308 1.48 20.82 5.48
C LEU A 308 2.91 20.28 5.29
N GLN A 309 3.87 20.75 6.10
CA GLN A 309 5.25 20.28 6.04
C GLN A 309 5.37 18.80 6.41
N ASP A 310 4.63 18.35 7.44
CA ASP A 310 4.58 16.94 7.84
C ASP A 310 3.97 16.09 6.72
N LEU A 311 2.88 16.56 6.09
CA LEU A 311 2.26 15.87 4.96
C LEU A 311 3.22 15.74 3.76
N LYS A 312 3.99 16.80 3.44
CA LYS A 312 5.02 16.75 2.39
C LYS A 312 6.11 15.73 2.73
N GLN A 313 6.53 15.65 3.99
CA GLN A 313 7.49 14.62 4.40
C GLN A 313 6.92 13.21 4.29
N ILE A 314 5.64 13.00 4.65
CA ILE A 314 4.93 11.71 4.49
C ILE A 314 4.83 11.33 3.01
N VAL A 315 4.51 12.29 2.14
CA VAL A 315 4.53 12.09 0.68
C VAL A 315 5.91 11.62 0.20
N LEU A 316 6.97 12.32 0.60
CA LEU A 316 8.35 11.92 0.25
C LEU A 316 8.71 10.54 0.79
N ASN A 317 8.25 10.19 1.99
CA ASN A 317 8.45 8.86 2.56
C ASN A 317 7.81 7.77 1.69
N GLY A 318 6.61 8.03 1.12
CA GLY A 318 5.97 7.10 0.19
C GLY A 318 6.85 6.81 -1.02
N PHE A 319 7.37 7.83 -1.68
CA PHE A 319 8.29 7.64 -2.81
C PHE A 319 9.61 6.99 -2.42
N LYS A 320 10.15 7.27 -1.21
CA LYS A 320 11.36 6.61 -0.68
C LYS A 320 11.12 5.12 -0.39
N ALA A 321 9.91 4.75 0.01
CA ALA A 321 9.54 3.39 0.38
C ALA A 321 9.02 2.55 -0.81
N ALA A 322 8.75 3.16 -1.97
CA ALA A 322 8.25 2.51 -3.18
C ALA A 322 9.15 1.34 -3.63
N PHE A 323 8.55 0.21 -3.98
CA PHE A 323 9.24 -0.96 -4.53
C PHE A 323 9.58 -0.77 -6.02
N LEU A 324 10.29 0.30 -6.31
CA LEU A 324 10.82 0.62 -7.63
C LEU A 324 12.32 0.31 -7.71
N PRO A 325 12.85 -0.01 -8.88
CA PRO A 325 14.30 -0.02 -9.10
C PRO A 325 14.93 1.32 -8.68
N TYR A 326 16.14 1.27 -8.14
CA TYR A 326 16.77 2.45 -7.53
C TYR A 326 16.83 3.68 -8.46
N HIS A 327 17.20 3.47 -9.74
CA HIS A 327 17.29 4.57 -10.70
C HIS A 327 15.95 5.23 -11.03
N GLU A 328 14.85 4.43 -11.13
CA GLU A 328 13.50 4.93 -11.35
C GLU A 328 12.99 5.68 -10.12
N ARG A 329 13.13 5.08 -8.93
CA ARG A 329 12.76 5.69 -7.65
C ARG A 329 13.48 7.01 -7.42
N ARG A 330 14.80 7.07 -7.71
CA ARG A 330 15.60 8.29 -7.58
C ARG A 330 15.13 9.38 -8.54
N GLY A 331 14.81 9.02 -9.79
CA GLY A 331 14.27 9.97 -10.79
C GLY A 331 12.94 10.56 -10.32
N MET A 332 12.02 9.70 -9.89
CA MET A 332 10.72 10.10 -9.39
C MET A 332 10.84 10.99 -8.13
N LEU A 333 11.67 10.62 -7.16
CA LEU A 333 11.91 11.42 -5.94
C LEU A 333 12.42 12.83 -6.25
N ARG A 334 13.31 13.00 -7.23
CA ARG A 334 13.81 14.33 -7.61
C ARG A 334 12.70 15.20 -8.19
N ALA A 335 11.90 14.64 -9.10
CA ALA A 335 10.78 15.36 -9.69
C ALA A 335 9.74 15.78 -8.62
N ILE A 336 9.38 14.86 -7.73
CA ILE A 336 8.43 15.11 -6.64
C ILE A 336 8.97 16.12 -5.63
N ALA A 337 10.25 16.05 -5.27
CA ALA A 337 10.85 17.02 -4.35
C ALA A 337 10.81 18.45 -4.93
N GLN A 338 11.03 18.60 -6.24
CA GLN A 338 10.92 19.90 -6.92
C GLN A 338 9.45 20.37 -6.95
N GLU A 339 8.50 19.51 -7.32
CA GLU A 339 7.07 19.82 -7.36
C GLU A 339 6.57 20.28 -5.96
N LEU A 340 7.01 19.62 -4.89
CA LEU A 340 6.67 20.01 -3.51
C LEU A 340 7.31 21.34 -3.07
N ALA A 341 8.52 21.65 -3.56
CA ALA A 341 9.17 22.94 -3.29
C ALA A 341 8.44 24.09 -4.01
N ASP A 342 8.07 23.88 -5.27
CA ASP A 342 7.31 24.87 -6.06
C ASP A 342 5.92 25.11 -5.46
N PHE A 343 5.28 24.04 -4.95
CA PHE A 343 4.01 24.12 -4.23
C PHE A 343 4.07 25.05 -2.99
N GLU A 344 5.22 25.13 -2.31
CA GLU A 344 5.41 26.09 -1.20
C GLU A 344 5.42 27.55 -1.67
N HIS A 345 6.03 27.82 -2.81
CA HIS A 345 6.10 29.18 -3.37
C HIS A 345 4.73 29.72 -3.80
N GLU A 346 3.87 28.87 -4.34
CA GLU A 346 2.52 29.25 -4.72
C GLU A 346 1.63 29.62 -3.50
N ASP A 347 1.82 28.93 -2.36
CA ASP A 347 0.98 29.10 -1.17
C ASP A 347 1.47 30.22 -0.22
N ASN A 348 2.75 30.54 -0.18
CA ASN A 348 3.35 31.41 0.83
C ASN A 348 3.75 32.82 0.35
N GLY A 349 3.84 33.12 -0.93
CA GLY A 349 4.30 34.41 -1.45
C GLY A 349 5.63 34.93 -0.86
N ALA A 350 6.38 34.10 -0.14
CA ALA A 350 7.61 34.41 0.55
C ALA A 350 8.63 33.27 0.46
N SER A 351 9.85 33.59 0.07
CA SER A 351 10.95 32.65 -0.09
C SER A 351 11.34 31.95 1.23
N VAL A 352 11.12 30.66 1.31
CA VAL A 352 11.78 29.80 2.31
C VAL A 352 12.70 28.83 1.56
N ARG A 353 13.98 28.82 1.94
CA ARG A 353 14.95 27.86 1.41
C ARG A 353 14.47 26.43 1.71
N PRO A 354 14.56 25.50 0.75
CA PRO A 354 14.23 24.10 1.01
C PRO A 354 15.10 23.55 2.14
N PRO A 355 14.54 22.68 3.01
CA PRO A 355 15.35 21.98 3.99
C PRO A 355 16.44 21.19 3.28
N ALA A 356 17.65 21.20 3.84
CA ALA A 356 18.77 20.42 3.30
C ALA A 356 18.33 18.97 3.14
N MET A 357 18.36 18.48 1.90
CA MET A 357 18.10 17.07 1.62
C MET A 357 19.17 16.26 2.35
N ASP A 358 18.74 15.40 3.28
CA ASP A 358 19.60 14.39 3.87
C ASP A 358 20.00 13.40 2.76
N LEU A 359 21.09 13.72 2.08
CA LEU A 359 21.71 12.93 1.03
C LEU A 359 22.73 11.94 1.59
N ASP A 360 22.71 11.69 2.90
CA ASP A 360 23.59 10.75 3.56
C ASP A 360 23.24 9.29 3.25
N ASP A 361 23.43 8.95 1.99
CA ASP A 361 23.85 7.61 1.60
C ASP A 361 25.12 7.72 0.74
N LYS A 362 26.16 8.31 1.34
CA LYS A 362 27.54 8.21 0.85
C LYS A 362 28.22 7.04 1.53
N SER A 363 27.86 5.84 1.17
CA SER A 363 28.78 4.72 1.28
C SER A 363 29.66 4.69 0.04
N ASP A 364 30.65 5.60 0.03
CA ASP A 364 31.79 5.53 -0.86
C ASP A 364 32.61 4.27 -0.59
N HIS A 365 32.41 3.24 -1.35
CA HIS A 365 33.45 2.27 -1.61
C HIS A 365 34.36 2.82 -2.71
N ALA A 366 35.31 3.66 -2.33
CA ALA A 366 36.47 3.92 -3.14
C ALA A 366 37.27 2.62 -3.28
N ALA A 367 37.17 2.02 -4.47
CA ALA A 367 38.08 0.99 -4.89
C ALA A 367 39.49 1.59 -4.95
N ARG A 368 40.34 1.24 -4.00
CA ARG A 368 41.79 1.42 -4.16
C ARG A 368 42.30 0.37 -5.14
N SER A 369 42.56 0.83 -6.34
CA SER A 369 43.49 0.15 -7.23
C SER A 369 44.88 0.21 -6.61
N THR A 370 45.43 -0.90 -6.20
CA THR A 370 46.87 -1.05 -6.03
C THR A 370 47.39 -1.94 -7.11
N ASP A 371 48.04 -1.31 -8.10
CA ASP A 371 49.05 -1.90 -8.95
C ASP A 371 50.07 -2.63 -8.08
N VAL A 372 50.27 -3.90 -8.32
CA VAL A 372 51.52 -4.58 -8.00
C VAL A 372 52.03 -5.23 -9.28
N MET A 373 52.86 -4.51 -9.95
CA MET A 373 53.86 -5.09 -10.82
C MET A 373 54.96 -5.70 -10.00
N GLY A 374 55.49 -6.87 -10.42
CA GLY A 374 56.89 -7.17 -10.26
C GLY A 374 57.24 -8.55 -9.68
N SER A 375 57.56 -9.43 -10.60
CA SER A 375 58.71 -10.34 -10.63
C SER A 375 58.98 -11.28 -9.43
N ALA A 376 58.82 -12.54 -9.61
CA ALA A 376 59.79 -13.63 -9.69
C ALA A 376 59.10 -15.01 -9.86
#